data_38313f00d3c2f6080d9fc4ee13684510
#
_entry.id   38313f00d3c2f6080d9fc4ee13684510
#
_cell.length_a   1.000
_cell.length_b   1.000
_cell.length_c   1.000
_cell.angle_alpha   90.00
_cell.angle_beta   90.00
_cell.angle_gamma   90.00
#
_symmetry.space_group_name_H-M   'P 1'
#
loop_
_entity.id
_entity.type
_entity.pdbx_description
1 polymer ?
#
loop_
_entity_poly.entity_id
_entity_poly.type
_entity_poly.pdbx_seq_one_letter_code
_entity_poly.pdbx_strand_id
1 'polypeptide(L)'
;MEIADALGVLGLSPGASWEETRRAHRHAIVAAHPDAGGTAARAARVNQAFDVLTSATDGGRRPLPSPPPATAPVVAKETGPRRHVRLRDPVEVLMRLSEAAHDIGEVVFVDPDAGLLEVIVGREPGVGQLTASVDTANPDGVPVAFTLEPLGVTPAPPIEQVVQDLMERMQANEQSAPG
;
A
#
# COMPACT_ATOMS: atom_id res chain seq x y z
N MET A 1 18.60 -19.73 -0.26
CA MET A 1 18.61 -18.33 -0.72
C MET A 1 18.99 -17.47 0.48
N GLU A 2 19.91 -16.52 0.33
CA GLU A 2 20.28 -15.59 1.39
C GLU A 2 19.26 -14.44 1.51
N ILE A 3 19.25 -13.73 2.66
CA ILE A 3 18.29 -12.62 2.88
C ILE A 3 18.47 -11.52 1.83
N ALA A 4 19.70 -11.19 1.45
CA ALA A 4 19.98 -10.19 0.42
C ALA A 4 19.41 -10.58 -0.95
N ASP A 5 19.54 -11.87 -1.32
CA ASP A 5 18.96 -12.40 -2.55
C ASP A 5 17.43 -12.37 -2.50
N ALA A 6 16.84 -12.69 -1.35
CA ALA A 6 15.40 -12.69 -1.15
C ALA A 6 14.80 -11.27 -1.26
N LEU A 7 15.49 -10.27 -0.68
CA LEU A 7 15.13 -8.86 -0.85
C LEU A 7 15.21 -8.46 -2.33
N GLY A 8 16.27 -8.84 -3.04
CA GLY A 8 16.43 -8.55 -4.47
C GLY A 8 15.35 -9.18 -5.35
N VAL A 9 14.89 -10.40 -5.03
CA VAL A 9 13.80 -11.09 -5.75
C VAL A 9 12.48 -10.37 -5.61
N LEU A 10 12.21 -9.79 -4.42
CA LEU A 10 11.01 -9.02 -4.14
C LEU A 10 11.14 -7.52 -4.47
N GLY A 11 12.32 -7.06 -4.94
CA GLY A 11 12.55 -5.65 -5.23
C GLY A 11 12.60 -4.77 -3.98
N LEU A 12 12.96 -5.35 -2.83
CA LEU A 12 12.99 -4.66 -1.54
C LEU A 12 14.39 -4.17 -1.21
N SER A 13 14.45 -3.03 -0.54
CA SER A 13 15.68 -2.52 0.07
C SER A 13 15.93 -3.20 1.43
N PRO A 14 17.19 -3.31 1.85
CA PRO A 14 17.51 -3.71 3.22
C PRO A 14 16.88 -2.74 4.23
N GLY A 15 16.22 -3.30 5.26
CA GLY A 15 15.50 -2.51 6.24
C GLY A 15 14.03 -2.28 5.92
N ALA A 16 13.53 -2.84 4.82
CA ALA A 16 12.11 -2.82 4.50
C ALA A 16 11.27 -3.35 5.69
N SER A 17 10.12 -2.74 5.90
CA SER A 17 9.16 -3.19 6.91
C SER A 17 8.53 -4.53 6.53
N TRP A 18 7.94 -5.22 7.51
CA TRP A 18 7.21 -6.45 7.23
C TRP A 18 6.01 -6.22 6.32
N GLU A 19 5.38 -5.07 6.44
CA GLU A 19 4.26 -4.67 5.59
C GLU A 19 4.69 -4.49 4.13
N GLU A 20 5.81 -3.80 3.89
CA GLU A 20 6.43 -3.68 2.57
C GLU A 20 6.81 -5.05 2.00
N THR A 21 7.30 -5.95 2.83
CA THR A 21 7.63 -7.33 2.43
C THR A 21 6.39 -8.09 1.95
N ARG A 22 5.28 -8.01 2.68
CA ARG A 22 4.02 -8.64 2.27
C ARG A 22 3.46 -8.03 0.99
N ARG A 23 3.52 -6.70 0.86
CA ARG A 23 3.09 -5.99 -0.35
C ARG A 23 3.91 -6.42 -1.57
N ALA A 24 5.23 -6.38 -1.48
CA ALA A 24 6.13 -6.78 -2.54
C ALA A 24 5.92 -8.24 -2.97
N HIS A 25 5.69 -9.15 -2.01
CA HIS A 25 5.36 -10.53 -2.32
C HIS A 25 4.06 -10.65 -3.13
N ARG A 26 2.98 -9.96 -2.73
CA ARG A 26 1.69 -9.99 -3.47
C ARG A 26 1.86 -9.49 -4.90
N HIS A 27 2.54 -8.36 -5.09
CA HIS A 27 2.83 -7.84 -6.42
C HIS A 27 3.67 -8.80 -7.27
N ALA A 28 4.73 -9.33 -6.69
CA ALA A 28 5.63 -10.24 -7.39
C ALA A 28 4.94 -11.56 -7.77
N ILE A 29 4.06 -12.11 -6.93
CA ILE A 29 3.37 -13.37 -7.22
C ILE A 29 2.31 -13.19 -8.32
N VAL A 30 1.60 -12.07 -8.35
CA VAL A 30 0.66 -11.73 -9.43
C VAL A 30 1.41 -11.60 -10.75
N ALA A 31 2.52 -10.85 -10.79
CA ALA A 31 3.36 -10.69 -11.98
C ALA A 31 4.06 -11.98 -12.41
N ALA A 32 4.24 -12.95 -11.51
CA ALA A 32 4.82 -14.26 -11.80
C ALA A 32 3.76 -15.30 -12.22
N HIS A 33 2.46 -14.99 -12.17
CA HIS A 33 1.40 -15.92 -12.52
C HIS A 33 1.43 -16.24 -14.02
N PRO A 34 1.18 -17.51 -14.42
CA PRO A 34 1.18 -17.90 -15.83
C PRO A 34 0.21 -17.08 -16.70
N ASP A 35 -0.96 -16.73 -16.18
CA ASP A 35 -1.96 -15.95 -16.91
C ASP A 35 -1.52 -14.49 -17.15
N ALA A 36 -0.59 -13.98 -16.32
CA ALA A 36 0.03 -12.67 -16.50
C ALA A 36 1.35 -12.71 -17.30
N GLY A 37 1.63 -13.84 -17.98
CA GLY A 37 2.86 -14.03 -18.75
C GLY A 37 4.08 -14.44 -17.91
N GLY A 38 3.89 -14.76 -16.65
CA GLY A 38 4.92 -15.29 -15.76
C GLY A 38 5.17 -16.79 -15.98
N THR A 39 6.03 -17.36 -15.14
CA THR A 39 6.36 -18.80 -15.16
C THR A 39 6.26 -19.40 -13.78
N ALA A 40 5.95 -20.71 -13.71
CA ALA A 40 5.93 -21.44 -12.44
C ALA A 40 7.27 -21.36 -11.68
N ALA A 41 8.38 -21.35 -12.41
CA ALA A 41 9.72 -21.19 -11.83
C ALA A 41 9.90 -19.81 -11.18
N ARG A 42 9.37 -18.75 -11.80
CA ARG A 42 9.41 -17.38 -11.24
C ARG A 42 8.53 -17.29 -10.00
N ALA A 43 7.32 -17.85 -10.04
CA ALA A 43 6.41 -17.89 -8.89
C ALA A 43 7.03 -18.66 -7.72
N ALA A 44 7.64 -19.83 -7.97
CA ALA A 44 8.33 -20.61 -6.95
C ALA A 44 9.49 -19.82 -6.30
N ARG A 45 10.24 -19.04 -7.09
CA ARG A 45 11.34 -18.20 -6.59
C ARG A 45 10.83 -17.05 -5.72
N VAL A 46 9.70 -16.42 -6.09
CA VAL A 46 9.04 -15.39 -5.31
C VAL A 46 8.57 -15.94 -3.95
N ASN A 47 7.93 -17.10 -3.93
CA ASN A 47 7.50 -17.75 -2.70
C ASN A 47 8.69 -18.14 -1.81
N GLN A 48 9.76 -18.71 -2.39
CA GLN A 48 10.97 -19.03 -1.63
C GLN A 48 11.60 -17.78 -1.00
N ALA A 49 11.62 -16.66 -1.72
CA ALA A 49 12.12 -15.39 -1.18
C ALA A 49 11.28 -14.91 0.00
N PHE A 50 9.97 -14.99 -0.11
CA PHE A 50 9.07 -14.63 0.98
C PHE A 50 9.23 -15.52 2.21
N ASP A 51 9.38 -16.84 2.03
CA ASP A 51 9.62 -17.80 3.13
C ASP A 51 10.92 -17.50 3.87
N VAL A 52 12.00 -17.14 3.15
CA VAL A 52 13.28 -16.75 3.76
C VAL A 52 13.11 -15.49 4.60
N LEU A 53 12.41 -14.46 4.10
CA LEU A 53 12.19 -13.22 4.83
C LEU A 53 11.23 -13.43 6.01
N THR A 54 10.22 -14.26 5.88
CA THR A 54 9.30 -14.65 6.96
C THR A 54 10.07 -15.32 8.09
N SER A 55 10.95 -16.25 7.76
CA SER A 55 11.78 -16.95 8.74
C SER A 55 12.78 -16.00 9.43
N ALA A 56 13.38 -15.08 8.66
CA ALA A 56 14.35 -14.13 9.19
C ALA A 56 13.72 -13.07 10.11
N THR A 57 12.43 -12.76 9.89
CA THR A 57 11.67 -11.76 10.69
C THR A 57 10.80 -12.38 11.77
N ASP A 58 10.81 -13.70 11.94
CA ASP A 58 9.90 -14.41 12.84
C ASP A 58 8.41 -14.01 12.60
N GLY A 59 8.01 -14.06 11.32
CA GLY A 59 6.66 -13.66 10.89
C GLY A 59 6.36 -12.17 11.10
N GLY A 60 7.38 -11.31 11.01
CA GLY A 60 7.24 -9.85 11.18
C GLY A 60 7.41 -9.34 12.61
N ARG A 61 7.71 -10.21 13.58
CA ARG A 61 7.98 -9.82 14.96
C ARG A 61 9.37 -9.22 15.15
N ARG A 62 10.29 -9.53 14.26
CA ARG A 62 11.67 -9.05 14.27
C ARG A 62 11.93 -8.20 13.03
N PRO A 63 12.54 -7.01 13.13
CA PRO A 63 12.87 -6.20 11.98
C PRO A 63 13.89 -6.93 11.08
N LEU A 64 13.78 -6.74 9.76
CA LEU A 64 14.81 -7.17 8.82
C LEU A 64 16.14 -6.48 9.14
N PRO A 65 17.26 -7.19 9.04
CA PRO A 65 18.58 -6.59 9.27
C PRO A 65 18.80 -5.43 8.29
N SER A 66 19.03 -4.25 8.87
CA SER A 66 19.31 -3.02 8.11
C SER A 66 20.83 -2.83 8.06
N PRO A 67 21.44 -2.58 6.88
CA PRO A 67 22.80 -2.08 6.81
C PRO A 67 22.83 -0.66 7.42
N PRO A 68 24.01 -0.18 7.89
CA PRO A 68 24.14 1.19 8.33
C PRO A 68 23.76 2.15 7.19
N PRO A 69 23.14 3.30 7.48
CA PRO A 69 22.53 4.16 6.48
C PRO A 69 23.58 4.66 5.48
N ALA A 70 23.53 4.12 4.26
CA ALA A 70 24.14 4.77 3.12
C ALA A 70 23.21 5.91 2.68
N THR A 71 23.74 7.11 2.63
CA THR A 71 23.04 8.35 2.29
C THR A 71 22.51 8.29 0.85
N ALA A 72 21.35 7.70 0.66
CA ALA A 72 20.56 7.90 -0.56
C ALA A 72 19.52 8.99 -0.26
N PRO A 73 19.16 9.86 -1.21
CA PRO A 73 18.12 10.85 -1.00
C PRO A 73 16.82 10.13 -0.69
N VAL A 74 16.42 10.21 0.57
CA VAL A 74 15.11 9.74 1.03
C VAL A 74 14.08 10.66 0.40
N VAL A 75 13.42 10.20 -0.66
CA VAL A 75 12.18 10.83 -1.09
C VAL A 75 11.19 10.59 0.05
N ALA A 76 10.89 11.64 0.79
CA ALA A 76 10.14 11.54 2.04
C ALA A 76 8.75 11.01 1.76
N LYS A 77 8.40 9.90 2.41
CA LYS A 77 7.02 9.42 2.52
C LYS A 77 6.24 10.46 3.30
N GLU A 78 5.31 11.12 2.65
CA GLU A 78 4.43 12.08 3.31
C GLU A 78 3.36 11.34 4.10
N THR A 79 3.21 11.72 5.36
CA THR A 79 2.13 11.22 6.22
C THR A 79 1.03 12.28 6.24
N GLY A 80 -0.13 11.94 5.72
CA GLY A 80 -1.28 12.81 5.66
C GLY A 80 -2.08 12.89 6.96
N PRO A 81 -3.09 13.76 6.99
CA PRO A 81 -3.96 13.92 8.13
C PRO A 81 -4.77 12.64 8.37
N ARG A 82 -4.87 12.21 9.63
CA ARG A 82 -5.85 11.18 10.01
C ARG A 82 -7.26 11.75 9.89
N ARG A 83 -8.14 11.00 9.25
CA ARG A 83 -9.55 11.37 9.11
C ARG A 83 -10.41 10.35 9.87
N HIS A 84 -11.44 10.83 10.57
CA HIS A 84 -12.45 9.99 11.18
C HIS A 84 -13.67 9.96 10.28
N VAL A 85 -14.06 8.76 9.85
CA VAL A 85 -15.28 8.54 9.08
C VAL A 85 -16.38 8.14 10.03
N ARG A 86 -17.58 8.73 9.87
CA ARG A 86 -18.71 8.48 10.77
C ARG A 86 -19.37 7.10 10.64
N LEU A 87 -18.97 6.35 9.62
CA LEU A 87 -19.41 4.96 9.45
C LEU A 87 -18.80 4.09 10.54
N ARG A 88 -19.53 3.08 10.95
CA ARG A 88 -19.13 2.17 12.04
C ARG A 88 -18.52 0.87 11.54
N ASP A 89 -18.76 0.53 10.27
CA ASP A 89 -18.22 -0.67 9.65
C ASP A 89 -16.95 -0.34 8.86
N PRO A 90 -15.78 -0.85 9.28
CA PRO A 90 -14.52 -0.63 8.58
C PRO A 90 -14.52 -1.14 7.14
N VAL A 91 -15.21 -2.24 6.87
CA VAL A 91 -15.32 -2.80 5.52
C VAL A 91 -16.12 -1.86 4.62
N GLU A 92 -17.23 -1.32 5.13
CA GLU A 92 -18.03 -0.32 4.41
C GLU A 92 -17.21 0.96 4.12
N VAL A 93 -16.42 1.42 5.11
CA VAL A 93 -15.52 2.57 4.90
C VAL A 93 -14.51 2.29 3.79
N LEU A 94 -13.89 1.10 3.81
CA LEU A 94 -12.91 0.71 2.80
C LEU A 94 -13.52 0.61 1.41
N MET A 95 -14.72 0.04 1.28
CA MET A 95 -15.42 -0.08 0.00
C MET A 95 -15.77 1.29 -0.56
N ARG A 96 -16.29 2.21 0.25
CA ARG A 96 -16.60 3.59 -0.17
C ARG A 96 -15.35 4.39 -0.55
N LEU A 97 -14.25 4.19 0.20
CA LEU A 97 -12.95 4.78 -0.17
C LEU A 97 -12.45 4.23 -1.50
N SER A 98 -12.62 2.92 -1.75
CA SER A 98 -12.24 2.31 -3.02
C SER A 98 -13.07 2.85 -4.19
N GLU A 99 -14.38 3.02 -4.03
CA GLU A 99 -15.25 3.63 -5.04
C GLU A 99 -14.82 5.07 -5.35
N ALA A 100 -14.60 5.89 -4.33
CA ALA A 100 -14.15 7.27 -4.49
C ALA A 100 -12.73 7.36 -5.09
N ALA A 101 -11.88 6.37 -4.82
CA ALA A 101 -10.53 6.31 -5.32
C ALA A 101 -10.45 6.11 -6.84
N HIS A 102 -11.41 5.42 -7.45
CA HIS A 102 -11.48 5.27 -8.91
C HIS A 102 -11.66 6.61 -9.64
N ASP A 103 -12.21 7.63 -8.96
CA ASP A 103 -12.40 8.95 -9.53
C ASP A 103 -11.13 9.83 -9.49
N ILE A 104 -10.18 9.50 -8.61
CA ILE A 104 -8.95 10.30 -8.40
C ILE A 104 -7.68 9.60 -8.88
N GLY A 105 -7.76 8.28 -9.15
CA GLY A 105 -6.59 7.50 -9.55
C GLY A 105 -6.91 6.08 -9.93
N GLU A 106 -5.87 5.27 -10.07
CA GLU A 106 -5.97 3.85 -10.36
C GLU A 106 -5.85 3.05 -9.06
N VAL A 107 -6.92 2.34 -8.68
CA VAL A 107 -6.91 1.43 -7.54
C VAL A 107 -6.11 0.19 -7.90
N VAL A 108 -4.97 -0.01 -7.24
CA VAL A 108 -4.06 -1.13 -7.52
C VAL A 108 -4.19 -2.26 -6.50
N PHE A 109 -4.72 -1.97 -5.31
CA PHE A 109 -4.85 -2.97 -4.27
C PHE A 109 -5.93 -2.61 -3.25
N VAL A 110 -6.75 -3.61 -2.86
CA VAL A 110 -7.73 -3.52 -1.76
C VAL A 110 -7.65 -4.79 -0.94
N ASP A 111 -7.45 -4.66 0.37
CA ASP A 111 -7.46 -5.78 1.32
C ASP A 111 -8.45 -5.47 2.45
N PRO A 112 -9.66 -6.02 2.39
CA PRO A 112 -10.69 -5.79 3.40
C PRO A 112 -10.34 -6.35 4.79
N ASP A 113 -9.58 -7.44 4.85
CA ASP A 113 -9.18 -8.07 6.10
C ASP A 113 -8.10 -7.27 6.83
N ALA A 114 -7.19 -6.67 6.07
CA ALA A 114 -6.15 -5.79 6.62
C ALA A 114 -6.59 -4.32 6.70
N GLY A 115 -7.75 -3.95 6.14
CA GLY A 115 -8.22 -2.57 6.07
C GLY A 115 -7.32 -1.67 5.21
N LEU A 116 -6.77 -2.20 4.12
CA LEU A 116 -5.80 -1.50 3.28
C LEU A 116 -6.34 -1.21 1.88
N LEU A 117 -6.09 0.01 1.41
CA LEU A 117 -6.35 0.45 0.04
C LEU A 117 -5.11 1.14 -0.52
N GLU A 118 -4.70 0.76 -1.73
CA GLU A 118 -3.60 1.40 -2.45
C GLU A 118 -4.09 1.95 -3.79
N VAL A 119 -3.73 3.21 -4.06
CA VAL A 119 -4.18 3.95 -5.24
C VAL A 119 -3.00 4.69 -5.87
N ILE A 120 -2.82 4.58 -7.16
CA ILE A 120 -1.89 5.42 -7.90
C ILE A 120 -2.60 6.72 -8.24
N VAL A 121 -2.07 7.83 -7.74
CA VAL A 121 -2.65 9.17 -7.90
C VAL A 121 -1.69 10.11 -8.60
N GLY A 122 -2.24 11.13 -9.25
CA GLY A 122 -1.47 12.11 -10.01
C GLY A 122 -1.36 11.76 -11.49
N ARG A 123 -0.63 12.61 -12.22
CA ARG A 123 -0.34 12.44 -13.66
C ARG A 123 1.13 12.69 -13.87
N GLU A 124 1.71 12.00 -14.85
CA GLU A 124 3.09 12.30 -15.21
C GLU A 124 3.28 13.81 -15.48
N PRO A 125 4.36 14.40 -14.94
CA PRO A 125 5.49 13.74 -14.27
C PRO A 125 5.34 13.49 -12.75
N GLY A 126 4.28 13.93 -12.09
CA GLY A 126 4.09 13.82 -10.63
C GLY A 126 3.10 12.72 -10.25
N VAL A 127 3.56 11.48 -10.14
CA VAL A 127 2.75 10.31 -9.76
C VAL A 127 3.17 9.83 -8.38
N GLY A 128 2.20 9.44 -7.55
CA GLY A 128 2.45 8.86 -6.24
C GLY A 128 1.53 7.68 -5.93
N GLN A 129 1.94 6.85 -4.99
CA GLN A 129 1.12 5.77 -4.43
C GLN A 129 0.54 6.23 -3.10
N LEU A 130 -0.78 6.44 -3.07
CA LEU A 130 -1.53 6.69 -1.85
C LEU A 130 -1.88 5.36 -1.20
N THR A 131 -1.55 5.21 0.07
CA THR A 131 -2.02 4.09 0.90
C THR A 131 -2.97 4.62 1.95
N ALA A 132 -4.20 4.11 1.99
CA ALA A 132 -5.15 4.34 3.06
C ALA A 132 -5.20 3.10 3.97
N SER A 133 -5.09 3.32 5.28
CA SER A 133 -5.19 2.27 6.30
C SER A 133 -6.37 2.58 7.21
N VAL A 134 -7.33 1.67 7.25
CA VAL A 134 -8.57 1.74 8.03
C VAL A 134 -8.35 0.98 9.33
N ASP A 135 -8.50 1.65 10.48
CA ASP A 135 -8.40 0.99 11.79
C ASP A 135 -9.71 0.29 12.15
N THR A 136 -9.63 -1.02 12.29
CA THR A 136 -10.79 -1.89 12.56
C THR A 136 -11.15 -1.99 14.05
N ALA A 137 -10.40 -1.35 14.95
CA ALA A 137 -10.49 -1.58 16.39
C ALA A 137 -11.24 -0.47 17.18
N ASN A 138 -11.74 0.58 16.53
CA ASN A 138 -12.29 1.75 17.23
C ASN A 138 -13.83 1.80 17.20
N PRO A 139 -14.53 1.79 18.37
CA PRO A 139 -16.00 1.80 18.43
C PRO A 139 -16.65 3.17 18.14
N ASP A 140 -15.92 4.28 18.22
CA ASP A 140 -16.47 5.65 18.10
C ASP A 140 -16.38 6.27 16.71
N GLY A 141 -16.10 5.46 15.72
CA GLY A 141 -15.88 5.87 14.32
C GLY A 141 -14.59 5.24 13.80
N VAL A 142 -14.49 5.13 12.50
CA VAL A 142 -13.38 4.44 11.85
C VAL A 142 -12.30 5.44 11.48
N PRO A 143 -11.14 5.46 12.18
CA PRO A 143 -10.03 6.30 11.78
C PRO A 143 -9.36 5.74 10.52
N VAL A 144 -9.06 6.62 9.58
CA VAL A 144 -8.32 6.31 8.36
C VAL A 144 -7.02 7.10 8.37
N ALA A 145 -5.90 6.39 8.26
CA ALA A 145 -4.59 6.98 8.09
C ALA A 145 -4.19 6.94 6.62
N PHE A 146 -3.55 8.01 6.15
CA PHE A 146 -3.09 8.13 4.77
C PHE A 146 -1.58 8.32 4.72
N THR A 147 -0.95 7.70 3.73
CA THR A 147 0.45 7.94 3.39
C THR A 147 0.59 8.01 1.87
N LEU A 148 1.43 8.92 1.39
CA LEU A 148 1.71 9.11 -0.03
C LEU A 148 3.20 8.94 -0.27
N GLU A 149 3.53 8.08 -1.21
CA GLU A 149 4.91 7.80 -1.63
C GLU A 149 5.06 8.16 -3.11
N PRO A 150 5.98 9.05 -3.49
CA PRO A 150 6.21 9.37 -4.90
C PRO A 150 6.71 8.15 -5.67
N LEU A 151 6.16 7.94 -6.88
CA LEU A 151 6.59 6.89 -7.80
C LEU A 151 7.52 7.50 -8.88
N GLY A 152 8.74 7.86 -8.48
CA GLY A 152 9.74 8.41 -9.40
C GLY A 152 10.54 9.54 -8.79
N VAL A 153 11.24 10.31 -9.66
CA VAL A 153 12.10 11.43 -9.26
C VAL A 153 11.35 12.76 -9.11
N THR A 154 10.13 12.82 -9.62
CA THR A 154 9.28 14.02 -9.53
C THR A 154 8.39 13.92 -8.28
N PRO A 155 8.21 15.02 -7.53
CA PRO A 155 7.33 15.02 -6.37
C PRO A 155 5.90 14.60 -6.73
N ALA A 156 5.28 13.77 -5.89
CA ALA A 156 3.86 13.48 -5.96
C ALA A 156 3.02 14.75 -5.65
N PRO A 157 1.71 14.74 -5.98
CA PRO A 157 0.82 15.80 -5.53
C PRO A 157 0.83 15.92 -4.00
N PRO A 158 0.53 17.12 -3.43
CA PRO A 158 0.45 17.28 -1.97
C PRO A 158 -0.58 16.31 -1.38
N ILE A 159 -0.19 15.56 -0.35
CA ILE A 159 -1.04 14.53 0.26
C ILE A 159 -2.36 15.11 0.82
N GLU A 160 -2.32 16.33 1.36
CA GLU A 160 -3.52 17.00 1.89
C GLU A 160 -4.57 17.20 0.81
N GLN A 161 -4.15 17.60 -0.40
CA GLN A 161 -5.05 17.79 -1.54
C GLN A 161 -5.64 16.48 -2.01
N VAL A 162 -4.81 15.45 -2.14
CA VAL A 162 -5.26 14.10 -2.56
C VAL A 162 -6.26 13.52 -1.56
N VAL A 163 -5.98 13.63 -0.26
CA VAL A 163 -6.88 13.16 0.80
C VAL A 163 -8.18 13.98 0.82
N GLN A 164 -8.11 15.29 0.61
CA GLN A 164 -9.29 16.12 0.54
C GLN A 164 -10.18 15.73 -0.64
N ASP A 165 -9.62 15.61 -1.84
CA ASP A 165 -10.34 15.20 -3.04
C ASP A 165 -11.01 13.83 -2.86
N LEU A 166 -10.29 12.86 -2.27
CA LEU A 166 -10.82 11.53 -1.95
C LEU A 166 -12.01 11.59 -1.01
N MET A 167 -11.90 12.37 0.07
CA MET A 167 -12.97 12.49 1.08
C MET A 167 -14.20 13.23 0.53
N GLU A 168 -14.02 14.24 -0.32
CA GLU A 168 -15.10 14.95 -1.00
C GLU A 168 -15.87 14.02 -1.95
N ARG A 169 -15.14 13.19 -2.73
CA ARG A 169 -15.76 12.19 -3.62
C ARG A 169 -16.53 11.13 -2.84
N MET A 170 -15.96 10.64 -1.75
CA MET A 170 -16.65 9.68 -0.88
C MET A 170 -17.97 10.25 -0.33
N GLN A 171 -18.02 11.52 0.06
CA GLN A 171 -19.24 12.19 0.53
C GLN A 171 -20.25 12.41 -0.60
N ALA A 172 -19.79 12.78 -1.80
CA ALA A 172 -20.65 12.99 -2.95
C ALA A 172 -21.33 11.67 -3.40
N ASN A 173 -20.59 10.55 -3.39
CA ASN A 173 -21.14 9.25 -3.71
C ASN A 173 -22.17 8.77 -2.69
N GLU A 174 -22.00 9.12 -1.40
CA GLU A 174 -23.00 8.85 -0.35
C GLU A 174 -24.33 9.57 -0.60
N GLN A 175 -24.31 10.80 -1.11
CA GLN A 175 -25.51 11.57 -1.42
C GLN A 175 -26.22 11.13 -2.71
N SER A 176 -25.51 10.43 -3.58
CA SER A 176 -26.00 10.00 -4.88
C SER A 176 -26.56 8.56 -4.88
N ALA A 177 -26.37 7.81 -3.80
CA ALA A 177 -26.90 6.47 -3.66
C ALA A 177 -28.43 6.53 -3.52
N PRO A 178 -29.22 5.92 -4.45
CA PRO A 178 -30.67 5.86 -4.30
C PRO A 178 -31.02 4.96 -3.11
N GLY A 179 -31.82 5.46 -2.18
CA GLY A 179 -32.35 4.76 -1.02
C GLY A 179 -33.31 3.63 -1.37
#